data_a5fe4f2d31eabc695f93ae3caee293c0
#
_entry.id   a5fe4f2d31eabc695f93ae3caee293c0
#
_cell.length_a   1.000
_cell.length_b   1.000
_cell.length_c   1.000
_cell.angle_alpha   90.00
_cell.angle_beta   90.00
_cell.angle_gamma   90.00
#
_symmetry.space_group_name_H-M   'P 1'
#
loop_
_entity.id
_entity.type
_entity.pdbx_description
1 polymer ?
#
loop_
_entity_poly.entity_id
_entity_poly.type
_entity_poly.pdbx_seq_one_letter_code
_entity_poly.pdbx_strand_id
1 'polypeptide(L)'
;MAGDAKAWNVALDKSRQGKALREKANPSLQIDNYLRATPAKWAILTNGRLWRLYHEDTSVKLDCFYEVNLPLLIDLVERTGDLTAFKYFYLFFRRGAFPEVPLGPSFLDRIRQESLSYAQKIGSDLQENVYMAMKILAEGFFAESSNSLSHSEEDIRMVQDNSMRLLYRLLFIFYAESRKLLDTGNRSYREMSLRKLKEEIAEKLDQDETLMAVRSTYWEGLKDLFRLINDGSEAFGYTKEEFYIPAYNGGLFDSVKNPFLSSKKMGNSYLAWAIDLLARSEGERGKAFVDYSSLDIRHLGSIYEGILEYRLHLAEEPMVAVKEKGKEVWLPEKEAGGRKIA
;
A
#
# COMPACT_ATOMS: atom_id res chain seq x y z
N MET A 1 -3.23 31.91 -0.52
CA MET A 1 -2.90 31.05 0.63
C MET A 1 -3.60 31.61 1.87
N ALA A 2 -4.28 30.74 2.63
CA ALA A 2 -4.79 31.03 3.97
C ALA A 2 -3.86 30.43 5.04
N GLY A 3 -3.99 30.83 6.31
CA GLY A 3 -3.19 30.25 7.38
C GLY A 3 -3.71 30.56 8.76
N ASP A 4 -3.44 29.67 9.71
CA ASP A 4 -3.79 29.79 11.12
C ASP A 4 -2.66 29.25 12.00
N ALA A 5 -2.29 30.00 13.03
CA ALA A 5 -1.26 29.63 13.98
C ALA A 5 -1.85 29.43 15.38
N LYS A 6 -1.57 28.30 15.99
CA LYS A 6 -1.98 27.97 17.36
C LYS A 6 -0.78 28.01 18.30
N ALA A 7 -1.03 28.14 19.59
CA ALA A 7 0.03 28.09 20.59
C ALA A 7 0.71 26.69 20.59
N TRP A 8 1.99 26.63 20.97
CA TRP A 8 2.88 25.45 20.92
C TRP A 8 2.28 24.14 21.44
N ASN A 9 1.50 24.19 22.53
CA ASN A 9 0.91 23.00 23.17
C ASN A 9 -0.51 22.68 22.70
N VAL A 10 -1.03 23.36 21.66
CA VAL A 10 -2.38 23.12 21.16
C VAL A 10 -2.36 21.97 20.17
N ALA A 11 -3.17 20.94 20.41
CA ALA A 11 -3.41 19.89 19.44
C ALA A 11 -4.15 20.45 18.21
N LEU A 12 -3.73 20.07 17.00
CA LEU A 12 -4.26 20.60 15.75
C LEU A 12 -5.53 19.89 15.25
N ASP A 13 -5.89 18.76 15.86
CA ASP A 13 -6.97 17.85 15.45
C ASP A 13 -8.03 17.62 16.54
N LYS A 14 -7.89 18.26 17.71
CA LYS A 14 -8.85 18.10 18.83
C LYS A 14 -9.52 19.41 19.19
N SER A 15 -10.83 19.35 19.48
CA SER A 15 -11.53 20.48 20.08
C SER A 15 -11.06 20.69 21.53
N ARG A 16 -10.88 21.93 21.96
CA ARG A 16 -10.55 22.26 23.34
C ARG A 16 -11.76 22.03 24.25
N GLN A 17 -11.65 21.17 25.27
CA GLN A 17 -12.65 21.02 26.33
C GLN A 17 -12.64 22.30 27.22
N GLY A 18 -13.81 22.83 27.51
CA GLY A 18 -13.98 23.86 28.57
C GLY A 18 -14.06 25.31 28.12
N LYS A 19 -13.94 25.65 26.83
CA LYS A 19 -14.04 27.04 26.34
C LYS A 19 -15.35 27.31 25.59
N ALA A 20 -15.70 28.61 25.39
CA ALA A 20 -16.90 29.03 24.66
C ALA A 20 -16.99 28.40 23.24
N LEU A 21 -18.20 28.28 22.71
CA LEU A 21 -18.48 27.57 21.45
C LEU A 21 -17.58 27.95 20.26
N ARG A 22 -17.13 29.21 20.16
CA ARG A 22 -16.19 29.69 19.12
C ARG A 22 -14.75 29.21 19.30
N GLU A 23 -14.33 28.88 20.53
CA GLU A 23 -12.98 28.41 20.83
C GLU A 23 -12.86 26.88 20.89
N LYS A 24 -14.00 26.17 20.81
CA LYS A 24 -14.08 24.70 20.82
C LYS A 24 -13.87 24.07 19.44
N ALA A 25 -13.81 24.86 18.37
CA ALA A 25 -13.70 24.30 17.03
C ALA A 25 -12.36 23.59 16.84
N ASN A 26 -12.43 22.40 16.21
CA ASN A 26 -11.26 21.68 15.75
C ASN A 26 -10.44 22.58 14.80
N PRO A 27 -9.13 22.82 15.03
CA PRO A 27 -8.32 23.68 14.17
C PRO A 27 -8.31 23.26 12.69
N SER A 28 -8.34 21.95 12.39
CA SER A 28 -8.43 21.45 11.02
C SER A 28 -9.75 21.85 10.35
N LEU A 29 -10.86 21.84 11.08
CA LEU A 29 -12.16 22.32 10.59
C LEU A 29 -12.15 23.84 10.32
N GLN A 30 -11.42 24.62 11.11
CA GLN A 30 -11.27 26.05 10.87
C GLN A 30 -10.55 26.32 9.54
N ILE A 31 -9.52 25.54 9.23
CA ILE A 31 -8.81 25.62 7.96
C ILE A 31 -9.72 25.28 6.77
N ASP A 32 -10.53 24.22 6.86
CA ASP A 32 -11.53 23.91 5.83
C ASP A 32 -12.49 25.08 5.59
N ASN A 33 -13.00 25.69 6.68
CA ASN A 33 -13.85 26.85 6.59
C ASN A 33 -13.15 28.06 5.93
N TYR A 34 -11.87 28.29 6.21
CA TYR A 34 -11.12 29.38 5.57
C TYR A 34 -10.91 29.12 4.07
N LEU A 35 -10.60 27.88 3.66
CA LEU A 35 -10.46 27.52 2.27
C LEU A 35 -11.77 27.68 1.50
N ARG A 36 -12.92 27.34 2.11
CA ARG A 36 -14.25 27.53 1.50
C ARG A 36 -14.71 28.98 1.43
N ALA A 37 -14.27 29.81 2.37
CA ALA A 37 -14.67 31.21 2.45
C ALA A 37 -13.77 32.17 1.68
N THR A 38 -12.66 31.69 1.11
CA THR A 38 -11.67 32.50 0.40
C THR A 38 -11.27 31.85 -0.92
N PRO A 39 -10.73 32.59 -1.90
CA PRO A 39 -10.19 32.00 -3.14
C PRO A 39 -8.83 31.31 -2.96
N ALA A 40 -8.44 31.01 -1.74
CA ALA A 40 -7.16 30.38 -1.44
C ALA A 40 -7.20 28.87 -1.72
N LYS A 41 -6.41 28.35 -2.66
CA LYS A 41 -6.28 26.91 -2.93
C LYS A 41 -5.56 26.16 -1.81
N TRP A 42 -4.65 26.83 -1.10
CA TRP A 42 -3.77 26.23 -0.09
C TRP A 42 -3.89 26.94 1.25
N ALA A 43 -3.81 26.17 2.33
CA ALA A 43 -3.75 26.71 3.67
C ALA A 43 -2.70 26.01 4.54
N ILE A 44 -2.11 26.78 5.48
CA ILE A 44 -1.17 26.29 6.48
C ILE A 44 -1.84 26.34 7.85
N LEU A 45 -1.77 25.25 8.60
CA LEU A 45 -2.08 25.19 10.01
C LEU A 45 -0.83 24.79 10.78
N THR A 46 -0.46 25.59 11.79
CA THR A 46 0.73 25.30 12.59
C THR A 46 0.52 25.63 14.06
N ASN A 47 1.26 24.94 14.94
CA ASN A 47 1.47 25.30 16.33
C ASN A 47 2.96 25.54 16.64
N GLY A 48 3.77 25.77 15.59
CA GLY A 48 5.24 25.89 15.69
C GLY A 48 5.95 24.53 15.68
N ARG A 49 5.38 23.49 16.29
CA ARG A 49 5.91 22.11 16.29
C ARG A 49 5.48 21.35 15.04
N LEU A 50 4.17 21.34 14.79
CA LEU A 50 3.55 20.67 13.64
C LEU A 50 3.20 21.73 12.60
N TRP A 51 3.56 21.43 11.36
CA TRP A 51 3.25 22.24 10.20
C TRP A 51 2.43 21.41 9.25
N ARG A 52 1.17 21.79 9.01
CA ARG A 52 0.23 21.10 8.12
C ARG A 52 -0.10 21.95 6.92
N LEU A 53 -0.06 21.35 5.75
CA LEU A 53 -0.45 21.97 4.49
C LEU A 53 -1.72 21.30 3.98
N TYR A 54 -2.76 22.09 3.75
CA TYR A 54 -4.06 21.65 3.25
C TYR A 54 -4.32 22.20 1.86
N HIS A 55 -5.07 21.43 1.06
CA HIS A 55 -5.58 21.87 -0.24
C HIS A 55 -7.10 21.91 -0.23
N GLU A 56 -7.72 22.87 -0.98
CA GLU A 56 -9.16 23.09 -1.03
C GLU A 56 -9.98 21.85 -1.40
N ASP A 57 -9.52 21.00 -2.35
CA ASP A 57 -10.24 19.80 -2.77
C ASP A 57 -10.29 18.70 -1.71
N THR A 58 -9.37 18.70 -0.76
CA THR A 58 -9.21 17.60 0.20
C THR A 58 -9.42 18.03 1.66
N SER A 59 -9.51 19.32 1.93
CA SER A 59 -9.65 19.88 3.30
C SER A 59 -10.91 19.42 4.03
N VAL A 60 -11.96 19.04 3.31
CA VAL A 60 -13.18 18.43 3.87
C VAL A 60 -12.88 17.11 4.60
N LYS A 61 -11.86 16.40 4.17
CA LYS A 61 -11.29 15.27 4.90
C LYS A 61 -10.28 15.85 5.88
N LEU A 62 -10.68 16.06 7.13
CA LEU A 62 -9.90 16.77 8.14
C LEU A 62 -8.54 16.14 8.45
N ASP A 63 -8.32 14.91 8.03
CA ASP A 63 -7.08 14.11 8.14
C ASP A 63 -6.24 14.08 6.85
N CYS A 64 -6.68 14.78 5.80
CA CYS A 64 -5.96 14.84 4.52
C CYS A 64 -5.10 16.11 4.44
N PHE A 65 -3.84 16.00 4.87
CA PHE A 65 -2.85 17.07 4.88
C PHE A 65 -1.43 16.52 4.74
N TYR A 66 -0.50 17.37 4.29
CA TYR A 66 0.93 17.10 4.43
C TYR A 66 1.42 17.67 5.77
N GLU A 67 2.02 16.84 6.62
CA GLU A 67 2.48 17.26 7.95
C GLU A 67 3.98 17.10 8.11
N VAL A 68 4.60 18.10 8.71
CA VAL A 68 5.98 18.05 9.18
C VAL A 68 6.02 18.30 10.69
N ASN A 69 6.65 17.38 11.42
CA ASN A 69 7.02 17.58 12.82
C ASN A 69 8.41 18.21 12.87
N LEU A 70 8.45 19.53 13.05
CA LEU A 70 9.69 20.30 12.95
C LEU A 70 10.74 19.92 14.00
N PRO A 71 10.44 19.71 15.29
CA PRO A 71 11.40 19.20 16.27
C PRO A 71 12.05 17.86 15.88
N LEU A 72 11.23 16.89 15.43
CA LEU A 72 11.78 15.60 15.00
C LEU A 72 12.64 15.72 13.75
N LEU A 73 12.29 16.64 12.86
CA LEU A 73 13.08 16.92 11.67
C LEU A 73 14.44 17.53 12.02
N ILE A 74 14.49 18.47 12.96
CA ILE A 74 15.73 19.10 13.43
C ILE A 74 16.61 18.04 14.11
N ASP A 75 16.05 17.23 15.02
CA ASP A 75 16.78 16.14 15.68
C ASP A 75 17.36 15.13 14.68
N LEU A 76 16.61 14.81 13.62
CA LEU A 76 17.11 13.94 12.55
C LEU A 76 18.32 14.55 11.84
N VAL A 77 18.23 15.83 11.47
CA VAL A 77 19.33 16.56 10.82
C VAL A 77 20.55 16.65 11.72
N GLU A 78 20.37 16.95 13.00
CA GLU A 78 21.47 17.00 13.98
C GLU A 78 22.19 15.65 14.12
N ARG A 79 21.45 14.55 14.14
CA ARG A 79 22.01 13.20 14.27
C ARG A 79 22.68 12.68 13.00
N THR A 80 22.15 13.00 11.83
CA THR A 80 22.60 12.41 10.56
C THR A 80 23.49 13.33 9.74
N GLY A 81 23.46 14.65 9.99
CA GLY A 81 24.07 15.65 9.12
C GLY A 81 23.36 15.80 7.75
N ASP A 82 22.29 15.05 7.48
CA ASP A 82 21.57 15.07 6.21
C ASP A 82 20.44 16.11 6.20
N LEU A 83 20.57 17.10 5.34
CA LEU A 83 19.61 18.18 5.16
C LEU A 83 18.45 17.82 4.21
N THR A 84 18.40 16.62 3.65
CA THR A 84 17.42 16.25 2.60
C THR A 84 15.99 16.41 3.10
N ALA A 85 15.69 15.93 4.31
CA ALA A 85 14.36 16.08 4.90
C ALA A 85 13.99 17.55 5.17
N PHE A 86 14.98 18.38 5.60
CA PHE A 86 14.78 19.82 5.80
C PHE A 86 14.52 20.57 4.49
N LYS A 87 15.13 20.13 3.36
CA LYS A 87 14.84 20.68 2.03
C LYS A 87 13.35 20.55 1.68
N TYR A 88 12.72 19.41 2.01
CA TYR A 88 11.28 19.23 1.77
C TYR A 88 10.45 20.21 2.60
N PHE A 89 10.73 20.36 3.91
CA PHE A 89 10.06 21.38 4.70
C PHE A 89 10.18 22.77 4.08
N TYR A 90 11.41 23.20 3.74
CA TYR A 90 11.65 24.50 3.11
C TYR A 90 10.89 24.66 1.79
N LEU A 91 10.96 23.67 0.89
CA LEU A 91 10.32 23.74 -0.44
C LEU A 91 8.80 23.88 -0.36
N PHE A 92 8.15 23.18 0.58
CA PHE A 92 6.70 23.16 0.69
C PHE A 92 6.11 24.35 1.47
N PHE A 93 6.86 24.90 2.44
CA PHE A 93 6.36 25.96 3.31
C PHE A 93 6.95 27.35 3.01
N ARG A 94 7.89 27.48 2.09
CA ARG A 94 8.42 28.78 1.68
C ARG A 94 7.35 29.62 0.96
N ARG A 95 7.44 30.96 1.09
CA ARG A 95 6.53 31.90 0.44
C ARG A 95 6.39 31.66 -1.09
N GLY A 96 7.48 31.37 -1.79
CA GLY A 96 7.52 31.17 -3.24
C GLY A 96 6.86 29.84 -3.72
N ALA A 97 6.37 28.99 -2.81
CA ALA A 97 5.69 27.74 -3.18
C ALA A 97 4.22 27.96 -3.60
N PHE A 98 3.59 29.05 -3.16
CA PHE A 98 2.16 29.29 -3.28
C PHE A 98 1.72 30.14 -4.48
N PRO A 99 2.47 31.18 -4.90
CA PRO A 99 2.01 32.04 -6.01
C PRO A 99 2.06 31.31 -7.33
N GLU A 100 1.06 31.55 -8.15
CA GLU A 100 1.11 31.19 -9.57
C GLU A 100 2.26 31.93 -10.26
N VAL A 101 2.92 31.27 -11.18
CA VAL A 101 3.95 31.86 -12.00
C VAL A 101 3.35 32.39 -13.31
N PRO A 102 3.94 33.41 -13.97
CA PRO A 102 3.34 34.02 -15.17
C PRO A 102 3.01 33.06 -16.30
N LEU A 103 3.62 31.88 -16.32
CA LEU A 103 3.50 30.86 -17.38
C LEU A 103 2.99 29.49 -16.87
N GLY A 104 2.32 29.44 -15.71
CA GLY A 104 1.80 28.15 -15.26
C GLY A 104 1.37 28.10 -13.78
N PRO A 105 1.04 26.89 -13.30
CA PRO A 105 0.59 26.68 -11.93
C PRO A 105 1.69 26.96 -10.90
N SER A 106 1.30 27.17 -9.64
CA SER A 106 2.25 27.32 -8.55
C SER A 106 3.12 26.05 -8.39
N PHE A 107 4.22 26.17 -7.63
CA PHE A 107 5.06 25.01 -7.30
C PHE A 107 4.23 23.90 -6.63
N LEU A 108 3.38 24.25 -5.67
CA LEU A 108 2.56 23.27 -4.94
C LEU A 108 1.48 22.65 -5.85
N ASP A 109 0.84 23.43 -6.74
CA ASP A 109 -0.16 22.90 -7.67
C ASP A 109 0.48 21.89 -8.63
N ARG A 110 1.69 22.19 -9.14
CA ARG A 110 2.44 21.27 -10.00
C ARG A 110 2.78 19.98 -9.27
N ILE A 111 3.37 20.05 -8.08
CA ILE A 111 3.71 18.87 -7.29
C ILE A 111 2.47 18.03 -6.98
N ARG A 112 1.35 18.68 -6.66
CA ARG A 112 0.08 17.97 -6.43
C ARG A 112 -0.39 17.26 -7.69
N GLN A 113 -0.32 17.92 -8.84
CA GLN A 113 -0.74 17.33 -10.11
C GLN A 113 0.13 16.15 -10.52
N GLU A 114 1.46 16.27 -10.35
CA GLU A 114 2.41 15.18 -10.57
C GLU A 114 2.16 14.01 -9.61
N SER A 115 1.88 14.30 -8.33
CA SER A 115 1.54 13.28 -7.32
C SER A 115 0.24 12.53 -7.65
N LEU A 116 -0.80 13.23 -8.12
CA LEU A 116 -2.06 12.60 -8.56
C LEU A 116 -1.86 11.73 -9.79
N SER A 117 -1.11 12.22 -10.78
CA SER A 117 -0.78 11.44 -11.99
C SER A 117 0.04 10.20 -11.64
N TYR A 118 0.99 10.33 -10.71
CA TYR A 118 1.78 9.21 -10.21
C TYR A 118 0.91 8.17 -9.47
N ALA A 119 -0.01 8.62 -8.61
CA ALA A 119 -0.94 7.73 -7.92
C ALA A 119 -1.88 6.98 -8.89
N GLN A 120 -2.34 7.65 -9.97
CA GLN A 120 -3.13 7.01 -11.02
C GLN A 120 -2.32 5.96 -11.80
N LYS A 121 -1.06 6.29 -12.14
CA LYS A 121 -0.16 5.34 -12.80
C LYS A 121 0.09 4.12 -11.92
N ILE A 122 0.41 4.32 -10.64
CA ILE A 122 0.57 3.21 -9.69
C ILE A 122 -0.69 2.35 -9.64
N GLY A 123 -1.88 2.97 -9.65
CA GLY A 123 -3.15 2.22 -9.63
C GLY A 123 -3.30 1.29 -10.85
N SER A 124 -2.93 1.75 -12.06
CA SER A 124 -2.98 0.93 -13.27
C SER A 124 -1.91 -0.16 -13.28
N ASP A 125 -0.67 0.19 -12.94
CA ASP A 125 0.45 -0.75 -12.89
C ASP A 125 0.18 -1.83 -11.83
N LEU A 126 -0.41 -1.44 -10.69
CA LEU A 126 -0.78 -2.38 -9.64
C LEU A 126 -1.88 -3.34 -10.10
N GLN A 127 -2.83 -2.89 -10.93
CA GLN A 127 -3.88 -3.78 -11.46
C GLN A 127 -3.28 -4.89 -12.33
N GLU A 128 -2.34 -4.57 -13.21
CA GLU A 128 -1.63 -5.57 -14.03
C GLU A 128 -0.79 -6.50 -13.15
N ASN A 129 -0.03 -5.95 -12.20
CA ASN A 129 0.79 -6.71 -11.27
C ASN A 129 -0.02 -7.66 -10.40
N VAL A 130 -1.19 -7.23 -9.95
CA VAL A 130 -2.12 -8.04 -9.15
C VAL A 130 -2.63 -9.24 -9.94
N TYR A 131 -2.94 -9.04 -11.24
CA TYR A 131 -3.32 -10.14 -12.12
C TYR A 131 -2.17 -11.15 -12.30
N MET A 132 -0.97 -10.67 -12.57
CA MET A 132 0.21 -11.53 -12.69
C MET A 132 0.52 -12.26 -11.38
N ALA A 133 0.41 -11.57 -10.23
CA ALA A 133 0.60 -12.18 -8.92
C ALA A 133 -0.41 -13.30 -8.66
N MET A 134 -1.69 -13.13 -9.05
CA MET A 134 -2.69 -14.18 -8.92
C MET A 134 -2.31 -15.45 -9.70
N LYS A 135 -1.82 -15.30 -10.94
CA LYS A 135 -1.34 -16.45 -11.77
C LYS A 135 -0.19 -17.15 -11.07
N ILE A 136 0.82 -16.42 -10.62
CA ILE A 136 2.00 -16.98 -9.94
C ILE A 136 1.60 -17.70 -8.65
N LEU A 137 0.68 -17.15 -7.87
CA LEU A 137 0.16 -17.81 -6.66
C LEU A 137 -0.55 -19.12 -7.00
N ALA A 138 -1.36 -19.13 -8.06
CA ALA A 138 -2.04 -20.34 -8.50
C ALA A 138 -1.04 -21.42 -8.97
N GLU A 139 -0.06 -21.05 -9.79
CA GLU A 139 1.03 -21.94 -10.21
C GLU A 139 1.80 -22.48 -9.01
N GLY A 140 2.09 -21.63 -8.01
CA GLY A 140 2.79 -22.03 -6.79
C GLY A 140 2.05 -23.08 -5.98
N PHE A 141 0.71 -23.03 -5.92
CA PHE A 141 -0.07 -24.09 -5.27
C PHE A 141 -0.03 -25.41 -6.04
N PHE A 142 -0.09 -25.38 -7.37
CA PHE A 142 0.03 -26.60 -8.19
C PHE A 142 1.44 -27.18 -8.20
N ALA A 143 2.48 -26.35 -8.18
CA ALA A 143 3.88 -26.77 -8.18
C ALA A 143 4.29 -27.49 -6.89
N GLU A 144 3.59 -27.27 -5.79
CA GLU A 144 3.89 -27.93 -4.52
C GLU A 144 3.22 -29.31 -4.45
N SER A 145 4.03 -30.36 -4.66
CA SER A 145 3.56 -31.75 -4.76
C SER A 145 2.82 -32.24 -3.51
N SER A 146 3.18 -31.73 -2.33
CA SER A 146 2.52 -32.09 -1.06
C SER A 146 1.07 -31.62 -0.99
N ASN A 147 0.67 -30.69 -1.84
CA ASN A 147 -0.72 -30.22 -1.94
C ASN A 147 -1.66 -31.26 -2.55
N SER A 148 -1.16 -32.24 -3.28
CA SER A 148 -1.94 -33.30 -3.95
C SER A 148 -3.10 -32.72 -4.79
N LEU A 149 -2.82 -31.63 -5.53
CA LEU A 149 -3.78 -30.99 -6.43
C LEU A 149 -3.68 -31.64 -7.81
N SER A 150 -4.81 -31.94 -8.40
CA SER A 150 -4.94 -32.40 -9.79
C SER A 150 -5.29 -31.20 -10.70
N HIS A 151 -5.17 -31.40 -12.00
CA HIS A 151 -5.58 -30.39 -12.99
C HIS A 151 -7.08 -30.50 -13.35
N SER A 152 -7.92 -31.01 -12.42
CA SER A 152 -9.37 -31.05 -12.61
C SER A 152 -9.96 -29.62 -12.55
N GLU A 153 -11.12 -29.46 -13.20
CA GLU A 153 -11.84 -28.17 -13.12
C GLU A 153 -12.18 -27.76 -11.68
N GLU A 154 -12.44 -28.73 -10.80
CA GLU A 154 -12.71 -28.49 -9.39
C GLU A 154 -11.49 -27.92 -8.67
N ASP A 155 -10.30 -28.55 -8.85
CA ASP A 155 -9.05 -28.07 -8.24
C ASP A 155 -8.66 -26.70 -8.82
N ILE A 156 -8.82 -26.47 -10.13
CA ILE A 156 -8.52 -25.17 -10.76
C ILE A 156 -9.42 -24.07 -10.14
N ARG A 157 -10.71 -24.31 -9.98
CA ARG A 157 -11.61 -23.34 -9.32
C ARG A 157 -11.24 -23.13 -7.86
N MET A 158 -10.94 -24.20 -7.13
CA MET A 158 -10.54 -24.11 -5.73
C MET A 158 -9.22 -23.33 -5.57
N VAL A 159 -8.24 -23.57 -6.43
CA VAL A 159 -6.97 -22.82 -6.44
C VAL A 159 -7.21 -21.36 -6.81
N GLN A 160 -8.05 -21.07 -7.81
CA GLN A 160 -8.40 -19.71 -8.19
C GLN A 160 -8.99 -18.93 -7.01
N ASP A 161 -10.01 -19.47 -6.36
CA ASP A 161 -10.70 -18.82 -5.24
C ASP A 161 -9.77 -18.55 -4.06
N ASN A 162 -8.87 -19.50 -3.77
CA ASN A 162 -7.95 -19.36 -2.66
C ASN A 162 -6.73 -18.49 -2.99
N SER A 163 -6.29 -18.45 -4.26
CA SER A 163 -5.27 -17.48 -4.72
C SER A 163 -5.81 -16.05 -4.63
N MET A 164 -7.07 -15.81 -5.02
CA MET A 164 -7.72 -14.53 -4.82
C MET A 164 -7.80 -14.13 -3.33
N ARG A 165 -8.20 -15.06 -2.45
CA ARG A 165 -8.24 -14.79 -1.01
C ARG A 165 -6.88 -14.47 -0.44
N LEU A 166 -5.83 -15.19 -0.86
CA LEU A 166 -4.46 -14.92 -0.46
C LEU A 166 -4.03 -13.52 -0.92
N LEU A 167 -4.32 -13.18 -2.15
CA LEU A 167 -4.04 -11.87 -2.73
C LEU A 167 -4.73 -10.75 -1.94
N TYR A 168 -6.01 -10.93 -1.57
CA TYR A 168 -6.74 -9.96 -0.75
C TYR A 168 -6.13 -9.82 0.64
N ARG A 169 -5.64 -10.89 1.27
CA ARG A 169 -4.89 -10.83 2.53
C ARG A 169 -3.64 -9.98 2.39
N LEU A 170 -2.86 -10.21 1.34
CA LEU A 170 -1.63 -9.45 1.08
C LEU A 170 -1.92 -7.97 0.85
N LEU A 171 -2.87 -7.64 -0.02
CA LEU A 171 -3.27 -6.25 -0.30
C LEU A 171 -3.80 -5.55 0.96
N PHE A 172 -4.62 -6.23 1.77
CA PHE A 172 -5.09 -5.69 3.05
C PHE A 172 -3.93 -5.36 3.98
N ILE A 173 -2.96 -6.27 4.13
CA ILE A 173 -1.81 -6.07 5.03
C ILE A 173 -0.93 -4.93 4.51
N PHE A 174 -0.61 -4.88 3.21
CA PHE A 174 0.12 -3.76 2.61
C PHE A 174 -0.55 -2.42 2.90
N TYR A 175 -1.86 -2.35 2.72
CA TYR A 175 -2.63 -1.14 3.02
C TYR A 175 -2.62 -0.82 4.52
N ALA A 176 -2.88 -1.80 5.39
CA ALA A 176 -2.94 -1.62 6.84
C ALA A 176 -1.59 -1.18 7.43
N GLU A 177 -0.48 -1.76 6.97
CA GLU A 177 0.87 -1.38 7.38
C GLU A 177 1.22 0.04 6.90
N SER A 178 0.89 0.39 5.65
CA SER A 178 1.18 1.72 5.11
C SER A 178 0.35 2.83 5.78
N ARG A 179 -0.86 2.51 6.22
CA ARG A 179 -1.75 3.42 6.99
C ARG A 179 -1.48 3.39 8.49
N LYS A 180 -0.47 2.66 8.96
CA LYS A 180 -0.12 2.50 10.38
C LYS A 180 -1.28 1.93 11.23
N LEU A 181 -2.19 1.18 10.62
CA LEU A 181 -3.19 0.40 11.33
C LEU A 181 -2.55 -0.83 11.99
N LEU A 182 -1.45 -1.31 11.42
CA LEU A 182 -0.53 -2.28 11.97
C LEU A 182 0.80 -1.54 12.20
N ASP A 183 1.28 -1.51 13.46
CA ASP A 183 2.42 -0.69 13.86
C ASP A 183 3.76 -1.34 13.51
N THR A 184 4.23 -1.08 12.30
CA THR A 184 5.56 -1.52 11.83
C THR A 184 6.74 -0.84 12.59
N GLY A 185 6.49 0.17 13.41
CA GLY A 185 7.46 0.77 14.32
C GLY A 185 7.74 -0.08 15.55
N ASN A 186 6.77 -0.89 15.97
CA ASN A 186 6.95 -1.85 17.07
C ASN A 186 7.87 -2.99 16.63
N ARG A 187 8.91 -3.28 17.41
CA ARG A 187 9.93 -4.29 17.07
C ARG A 187 9.33 -5.70 16.94
N SER A 188 8.45 -6.07 17.85
CA SER A 188 7.84 -7.42 17.86
C SER A 188 6.98 -7.66 16.64
N TYR A 189 6.15 -6.66 16.23
CA TYR A 189 5.37 -6.74 15.00
C TYR A 189 6.27 -6.74 13.77
N ARG A 190 7.27 -5.86 13.72
CA ARG A 190 8.16 -5.69 12.57
C ARG A 190 8.82 -7.00 12.16
N GLU A 191 9.22 -7.84 13.12
CA GLU A 191 9.85 -9.13 12.85
C GLU A 191 8.92 -10.11 12.08
N MET A 192 7.62 -9.98 12.23
CA MET A 192 6.59 -10.80 11.56
C MET A 192 5.90 -10.06 10.40
N SER A 193 6.20 -8.77 10.19
CA SER A 193 5.49 -7.91 9.25
C SER A 193 5.70 -8.29 7.79
N LEU A 194 4.68 -8.05 6.97
CA LEU A 194 4.81 -8.15 5.52
C LEU A 194 5.82 -7.13 4.98
N ARG A 195 5.99 -5.98 5.66
CA ARG A 195 7.02 -4.99 5.34
C ARG A 195 8.41 -5.58 5.38
N LYS A 196 8.78 -6.30 6.45
CA LYS A 196 10.10 -6.95 6.56
C LYS A 196 10.28 -8.00 5.46
N LEU A 197 9.25 -8.82 5.25
CA LEU A 197 9.30 -9.86 4.24
C LEU A 197 9.50 -9.30 2.83
N LYS A 198 8.78 -8.24 2.43
CA LYS A 198 8.97 -7.61 1.12
C LYS A 198 10.34 -6.95 0.96
N GLU A 199 10.89 -6.35 2.03
CA GLU A 199 12.22 -5.74 2.03
C GLU A 199 13.29 -6.83 1.82
N GLU A 200 13.19 -7.97 2.52
CA GLU A 200 14.08 -9.14 2.34
C GLU A 200 13.99 -9.75 0.94
N ILE A 201 12.76 -9.92 0.43
CA ILE A 201 12.54 -10.46 -0.92
C ILE A 201 13.15 -9.53 -1.97
N ALA A 202 12.92 -8.23 -1.86
CA ALA A 202 13.45 -7.24 -2.79
C ALA A 202 14.98 -7.28 -2.83
N GLU A 203 15.63 -7.32 -1.65
CA GLU A 203 17.09 -7.40 -1.56
C GLU A 203 17.64 -8.65 -2.25
N LYS A 204 17.02 -9.83 -2.02
CA LYS A 204 17.46 -11.08 -2.64
C LYS A 204 17.25 -11.09 -4.16
N LEU A 205 16.11 -10.59 -4.63
CA LEU A 205 15.83 -10.50 -6.07
C LEU A 205 16.77 -9.51 -6.78
N ASP A 206 17.09 -8.39 -6.14
CA ASP A 206 18.02 -7.40 -6.69
C ASP A 206 19.49 -7.90 -6.71
N GLN A 207 19.81 -8.92 -5.90
CA GLN A 207 21.11 -9.61 -5.89
C GLN A 207 21.13 -10.87 -6.75
N ASP A 208 20.07 -11.12 -7.54
CA ASP A 208 19.91 -12.35 -8.34
C ASP A 208 20.05 -13.66 -7.53
N GLU A 209 19.71 -13.62 -6.23
CA GLU A 209 19.72 -14.81 -5.40
C GLU A 209 18.65 -15.82 -5.85
N THR A 210 19.06 -17.09 -6.00
CA THR A 210 18.13 -18.17 -6.35
C THR A 210 17.24 -18.53 -5.17
N LEU A 211 15.98 -18.16 -5.24
CA LEU A 211 14.97 -18.55 -4.26
C LEU A 211 14.51 -19.99 -4.52
N MET A 212 14.68 -20.87 -3.52
CA MET A 212 14.32 -22.28 -3.66
C MET A 212 12.81 -22.48 -3.69
N ALA A 213 12.30 -23.06 -4.78
CA ALA A 213 10.88 -23.40 -4.93
C ALA A 213 10.39 -24.41 -3.88
N VAL A 214 11.30 -25.29 -3.40
CA VAL A 214 10.97 -26.36 -2.44
C VAL A 214 10.86 -25.87 -0.98
N ARG A 215 11.44 -24.71 -0.64
CA ARG A 215 11.33 -24.15 0.72
C ARG A 215 10.05 -23.35 0.85
N SER A 216 9.32 -23.53 1.94
CA SER A 216 8.06 -22.82 2.27
C SER A 216 8.16 -21.93 3.51
N THR A 217 9.36 -21.45 3.85
CA THR A 217 9.58 -20.63 5.06
C THR A 217 8.80 -19.32 5.03
N TYR A 218 8.69 -18.68 3.87
CA TYR A 218 7.87 -17.46 3.72
C TYR A 218 6.38 -17.74 3.90
N TRP A 219 5.92 -18.90 3.42
CA TRP A 219 4.54 -19.33 3.59
C TRP A 219 4.19 -19.56 5.07
N GLU A 220 5.07 -20.23 5.82
CA GLU A 220 4.86 -20.43 7.27
C GLU A 220 4.84 -19.10 8.02
N GLY A 221 5.78 -18.18 7.72
CA GLY A 221 5.77 -16.84 8.30
C GLY A 221 4.50 -16.04 8.01
N LEU A 222 3.96 -16.16 6.77
CA LEU A 222 2.68 -15.53 6.44
C LEU A 222 1.50 -16.15 7.19
N LYS A 223 1.47 -17.46 7.40
CA LYS A 223 0.42 -18.10 8.21
C LYS A 223 0.43 -17.59 9.64
N ASP A 224 1.60 -17.40 10.24
CA ASP A 224 1.73 -16.82 11.58
C ASP A 224 1.24 -15.36 11.59
N LEU A 225 1.57 -14.56 10.58
CA LEU A 225 1.06 -13.20 10.45
C LEU A 225 -0.47 -13.17 10.28
N PHE A 226 -1.03 -14.05 9.46
CA PHE A 226 -2.49 -14.15 9.29
C PHE A 226 -3.19 -14.55 10.58
N ARG A 227 -2.60 -15.46 11.35
CA ARG A 227 -3.11 -15.87 12.65
C ARG A 227 -3.03 -14.72 13.65
N LEU A 228 -1.93 -13.97 13.69
CA LEU A 228 -1.79 -12.79 14.52
C LEU A 228 -2.88 -11.74 14.22
N ILE A 229 -3.19 -11.49 12.94
CA ILE A 229 -4.22 -10.54 12.55
C ILE A 229 -5.62 -11.07 12.91
N ASN A 230 -5.87 -12.37 12.72
CA ASN A 230 -7.16 -12.97 13.04
C ASN A 230 -7.46 -12.98 14.54
N ASP A 231 -6.51 -13.48 15.34
CA ASP A 231 -6.68 -13.80 16.76
C ASP A 231 -6.27 -12.64 17.67
N GLY A 232 -5.51 -11.68 17.15
CA GLY A 232 -4.96 -10.56 17.92
C GLY A 232 -3.69 -10.92 18.69
N SER A 233 -2.94 -9.89 19.12
CA SER A 233 -1.65 -10.07 19.80
C SER A 233 -1.77 -10.74 21.18
N GLU A 234 -2.89 -10.57 21.86
CA GLU A 234 -3.13 -11.20 23.18
C GLU A 234 -3.18 -12.75 23.08
N ALA A 235 -3.67 -13.29 21.94
CA ALA A 235 -3.66 -14.73 21.68
C ALA A 235 -2.24 -15.31 21.48
N PHE A 236 -1.27 -14.46 21.19
CA PHE A 236 0.16 -14.79 21.09
C PHE A 236 0.92 -14.55 22.40
N GLY A 237 0.22 -14.15 23.47
CA GLY A 237 0.80 -13.91 24.80
C GLY A 237 1.41 -12.53 25.00
N TYR A 238 1.21 -11.59 24.07
CA TYR A 238 1.65 -10.21 24.24
C TYR A 238 0.67 -9.41 25.11
N THR A 239 1.19 -8.59 26.00
CA THR A 239 0.38 -7.62 26.74
C THR A 239 0.06 -6.40 25.87
N LYS A 240 -0.98 -5.63 26.23
CA LYS A 240 -1.36 -4.41 25.49
C LYS A 240 -0.28 -3.33 25.52
N GLU A 241 0.51 -3.33 26.58
CA GLU A 241 1.61 -2.39 26.78
C GLU A 241 2.83 -2.73 25.91
N GLU A 242 3.08 -4.01 25.68
CA GLU A 242 4.19 -4.47 24.85
C GLU A 242 3.88 -4.31 23.36
N PHE A 243 2.69 -4.77 22.96
CA PHE A 243 2.29 -4.80 21.57
C PHE A 243 0.80 -5.13 21.45
N TYR A 244 0.03 -4.26 20.83
CA TYR A 244 -1.40 -4.45 20.70
C TYR A 244 -1.87 -4.45 19.24
N ILE A 245 -2.36 -5.59 18.78
CA ILE A 245 -3.21 -5.74 17.59
C ILE A 245 -4.54 -6.33 18.07
N PRO A 246 -5.67 -5.65 17.83
CA PRO A 246 -6.98 -6.23 18.10
C PRO A 246 -7.24 -7.39 17.14
N ALA A 247 -8.04 -8.37 17.57
CA ALA A 247 -8.49 -9.45 16.71
C ALA A 247 -9.39 -8.91 15.59
N TYR A 248 -8.97 -9.10 14.32
CA TYR A 248 -9.75 -8.74 13.13
C TYR A 248 -10.62 -9.91 12.67
N ASN A 249 -11.71 -10.18 13.38
CA ASN A 249 -12.60 -11.33 13.16
C ASN A 249 -13.43 -11.25 11.85
N GLY A 250 -12.91 -10.64 10.79
CA GLY A 250 -13.63 -10.36 9.53
C GLY A 250 -13.83 -11.54 8.58
N GLY A 251 -13.44 -12.76 8.98
CA GLY A 251 -13.57 -13.96 8.15
C GLY A 251 -12.50 -14.13 7.07
N LEU A 252 -11.85 -13.07 6.60
CA LEU A 252 -10.80 -13.14 5.58
C LEU A 252 -9.58 -13.92 6.08
N PHE A 253 -9.17 -13.73 7.35
CA PHE A 253 -8.01 -14.36 7.97
C PHE A 253 -8.35 -15.64 8.76
N ASP A 254 -9.64 -15.92 8.96
CA ASP A 254 -10.11 -17.07 9.72
C ASP A 254 -9.66 -18.40 9.05
N SER A 255 -8.90 -19.21 9.81
CA SER A 255 -8.34 -20.47 9.31
C SER A 255 -9.40 -21.57 9.17
N VAL A 256 -10.47 -21.51 9.94
CA VAL A 256 -11.57 -22.48 9.89
C VAL A 256 -12.43 -22.25 8.66
N LYS A 257 -12.71 -20.97 8.33
CA LYS A 257 -13.46 -20.60 7.13
C LYS A 257 -12.65 -20.73 5.85
N ASN A 258 -11.33 -20.78 5.96
CA ASN A 258 -10.40 -20.87 4.82
C ASN A 258 -9.43 -22.07 4.99
N PRO A 259 -9.95 -23.32 5.03
CA PRO A 259 -9.16 -24.51 5.31
C PRO A 259 -8.10 -24.80 4.25
N PHE A 260 -8.31 -24.40 3.00
CA PHE A 260 -7.32 -24.54 1.94
C PHE A 260 -6.02 -23.80 2.27
N LEU A 261 -6.09 -22.52 2.60
CA LEU A 261 -4.92 -21.71 2.93
C LEU A 261 -4.22 -22.16 4.23
N SER A 262 -4.92 -22.88 5.09
CA SER A 262 -4.36 -23.44 6.32
C SER A 262 -3.61 -24.75 6.08
N SER A 263 -4.13 -25.61 5.18
CA SER A 263 -3.62 -26.95 4.89
C SER A 263 -2.61 -27.03 3.78
N LYS A 264 -2.73 -26.15 2.75
CA LYS A 264 -1.86 -26.14 1.59
C LYS A 264 -0.60 -25.32 1.83
N LYS A 265 0.43 -25.55 0.98
CA LYS A 265 1.74 -24.91 1.04
C LYS A 265 2.10 -24.27 -0.30
N MET A 266 3.09 -23.40 -0.27
CA MET A 266 3.65 -22.77 -1.46
C MET A 266 5.16 -22.59 -1.31
N GLY A 267 5.91 -22.81 -2.38
CA GLY A 267 7.35 -22.59 -2.40
C GLY A 267 7.74 -21.12 -2.34
N ASN A 268 8.91 -20.83 -1.76
CA ASN A 268 9.40 -19.46 -1.56
C ASN A 268 9.53 -18.66 -2.85
N SER A 269 9.92 -19.28 -3.97
CA SER A 269 10.10 -18.56 -5.25
C SER A 269 8.78 -17.97 -5.76
N TYR A 270 7.72 -18.77 -5.80
CA TYR A 270 6.40 -18.31 -6.27
C TYR A 270 5.85 -17.22 -5.37
N LEU A 271 5.95 -17.41 -4.05
CA LEU A 271 5.47 -16.44 -3.09
C LEU A 271 6.26 -15.13 -3.16
N ALA A 272 7.59 -15.22 -3.32
CA ALA A 272 8.44 -14.03 -3.45
C ALA A 272 8.14 -13.23 -4.71
N TRP A 273 7.98 -13.88 -5.87
CA TRP A 273 7.62 -13.17 -7.10
C TRP A 273 6.26 -12.51 -7.01
N ALA A 274 5.27 -13.18 -6.43
CA ALA A 274 3.96 -12.58 -6.23
C ALA A 274 3.99 -11.38 -5.27
N ILE A 275 4.74 -11.50 -4.16
CA ILE A 275 4.92 -10.39 -3.21
C ILE A 275 5.69 -9.23 -3.86
N ASP A 276 6.72 -9.51 -4.65
CA ASP A 276 7.51 -8.48 -5.34
C ASP A 276 6.64 -7.67 -6.33
N LEU A 277 5.83 -8.33 -7.14
CA LEU A 277 4.87 -7.68 -8.05
C LEU A 277 3.88 -6.78 -7.32
N LEU A 278 3.42 -7.20 -6.14
CA LEU A 278 2.54 -6.38 -5.32
C LEU A 278 3.28 -5.24 -4.61
N ALA A 279 4.52 -5.48 -4.20
CA ALA A 279 5.29 -4.55 -3.38
C ALA A 279 6.01 -3.49 -4.18
N ARG A 280 6.40 -3.75 -5.44
CA ARG A 280 7.22 -2.86 -6.27
C ARG A 280 6.61 -2.63 -7.64
N SER A 281 6.79 -1.43 -8.17
CA SER A 281 6.46 -1.06 -9.55
C SER A 281 7.69 -0.51 -10.26
N GLU A 282 7.69 -0.58 -11.60
CA GLU A 282 8.73 0.01 -12.43
C GLU A 282 8.72 1.54 -12.31
N GLY A 283 9.86 2.11 -11.98
CA GLY A 283 10.09 3.54 -11.91
C GLY A 283 11.21 3.98 -12.86
N GLU A 284 11.42 5.28 -12.99
CA GLU A 284 12.47 5.85 -13.87
C GLU A 284 13.91 5.40 -13.51
N ARG A 285 14.14 4.96 -12.27
CA ARG A 285 15.44 4.54 -11.75
C ARG A 285 15.49 3.08 -11.30
N GLY A 286 14.60 2.24 -11.85
CA GLY A 286 14.41 0.86 -11.46
C GLY A 286 13.19 0.65 -10.57
N LYS A 287 13.01 -0.56 -10.04
CA LYS A 287 11.86 -0.91 -9.21
C LYS A 287 11.83 -0.12 -7.90
N ALA A 288 10.69 0.46 -7.57
CA ALA A 288 10.44 1.20 -6.34
C ALA A 288 9.26 0.61 -5.57
N PHE A 289 9.29 0.68 -4.24
CA PHE A 289 8.17 0.23 -3.42
C PHE A 289 6.92 1.07 -3.65
N VAL A 290 5.80 0.37 -3.84
CA VAL A 290 4.48 0.97 -3.97
C VAL A 290 4.05 1.58 -2.62
N ASP A 291 3.65 2.84 -2.64
CA ASP A 291 3.06 3.50 -1.48
C ASP A 291 1.55 3.28 -1.44
N TYR A 292 1.14 2.25 -0.73
CA TYR A 292 -0.26 1.92 -0.51
C TYR A 292 -1.02 3.00 0.29
N SER A 293 -0.33 3.88 1.02
CA SER A 293 -0.99 4.96 1.76
C SER A 293 -1.60 6.01 0.84
N SER A 294 -1.05 6.17 -0.37
CA SER A 294 -1.55 7.09 -1.40
C SER A 294 -2.76 6.54 -2.16
N LEU A 295 -3.04 5.23 -2.08
CA LEU A 295 -4.18 4.61 -2.75
C LEU A 295 -5.48 4.93 -2.00
N ASP A 296 -6.50 5.39 -2.72
CA ASP A 296 -7.87 5.50 -2.19
C ASP A 296 -8.48 4.08 -2.10
N ILE A 297 -9.39 3.88 -1.15
CA ILE A 297 -10.19 2.65 -1.01
C ILE A 297 -10.90 2.29 -2.33
N ARG A 298 -11.28 3.30 -3.13
CA ARG A 298 -11.88 3.08 -4.45
C ARG A 298 -10.94 2.38 -5.43
N HIS A 299 -9.65 2.70 -5.42
CA HIS A 299 -8.66 2.01 -6.26
C HIS A 299 -8.52 0.55 -5.86
N LEU A 300 -8.48 0.27 -4.55
CA LEU A 300 -8.48 -1.12 -4.06
C LEU A 300 -9.78 -1.84 -4.44
N GLY A 301 -10.92 -1.14 -4.38
CA GLY A 301 -12.22 -1.66 -4.84
C GLY A 301 -12.22 -2.03 -6.32
N SER A 302 -11.70 -1.16 -7.19
CA SER A 302 -11.60 -1.42 -8.64
C SER A 302 -10.65 -2.57 -8.97
N ILE A 303 -9.54 -2.70 -8.23
CA ILE A 303 -8.63 -3.84 -8.34
C ILE A 303 -9.36 -5.13 -7.95
N TYR A 304 -10.10 -5.09 -6.84
CA TYR A 304 -10.91 -6.22 -6.37
C TYR A 304 -11.93 -6.66 -7.42
N GLU A 305 -12.73 -5.73 -7.96
CA GLU A 305 -13.73 -6.00 -8.99
C GLU A 305 -13.09 -6.55 -10.27
N GLY A 306 -11.97 -5.96 -10.70
CA GLY A 306 -11.25 -6.40 -11.89
C GLY A 306 -10.76 -7.84 -11.78
N ILE A 307 -10.29 -8.29 -10.60
CA ILE A 307 -9.82 -9.66 -10.41
C ILE A 307 -10.97 -10.67 -10.52
N LEU A 308 -12.18 -10.31 -10.09
CA LEU A 308 -13.36 -11.21 -10.16
C LEU A 308 -13.76 -11.54 -11.59
N GLU A 309 -13.38 -10.73 -12.57
CA GLU A 309 -13.68 -10.97 -13.99
C GLU A 309 -12.76 -12.04 -14.62
N TYR A 310 -11.60 -12.31 -14.00
CA TYR A 310 -10.64 -13.27 -14.54
C TYR A 310 -10.96 -14.71 -14.10
N ARG A 311 -10.71 -15.64 -15.03
CA ARG A 311 -10.77 -17.07 -14.79
C ARG A 311 -9.46 -17.73 -15.12
N LEU A 312 -9.00 -18.61 -14.23
CA LEU A 312 -7.84 -19.44 -14.49
C LEU A 312 -8.22 -20.58 -15.44
N HIS A 313 -7.40 -20.78 -16.44
CA HIS A 313 -7.46 -21.94 -17.32
C HIS A 313 -6.08 -22.60 -17.34
N LEU A 314 -6.07 -23.91 -17.39
CA LEU A 314 -4.85 -24.66 -17.61
C LEU A 314 -4.51 -24.65 -19.09
N ALA A 315 -3.29 -24.24 -19.43
CA ALA A 315 -2.79 -24.34 -20.79
C ALA A 315 -2.40 -25.80 -21.08
N GLU A 316 -2.98 -26.40 -22.11
CA GLU A 316 -2.65 -27.77 -22.56
C GLU A 316 -1.35 -27.79 -23.36
N GLU A 317 -0.97 -26.65 -23.92
CA GLU A 317 0.28 -26.45 -24.65
C GLU A 317 0.87 -25.06 -24.36
N PRO A 318 2.13 -24.78 -24.70
CA PRO A 318 2.73 -23.46 -24.53
C PRO A 318 1.90 -22.37 -25.20
N MET A 319 1.47 -21.40 -24.41
CA MET A 319 0.65 -20.28 -24.85
C MET A 319 1.45 -18.98 -24.81
N VAL A 320 1.17 -18.09 -25.75
CA VAL A 320 1.79 -16.76 -25.84
C VAL A 320 0.70 -15.69 -25.78
N ALA A 321 0.91 -14.67 -24.96
CA ALA A 321 0.04 -13.52 -24.93
C ALA A 321 0.29 -12.62 -26.15
N VAL A 322 -0.75 -12.35 -26.94
CA VAL A 322 -0.71 -11.46 -28.09
C VAL A 322 -1.73 -10.34 -27.94
N LYS A 323 -1.42 -9.17 -28.45
CA LYS A 323 -2.30 -8.01 -28.39
C LYS A 323 -3.18 -7.97 -29.65
N GLU A 324 -4.47 -8.29 -29.52
CA GLU A 324 -5.45 -8.18 -30.60
C GLU A 324 -6.49 -7.10 -30.28
N LYS A 325 -6.62 -6.10 -31.17
CA LYS A 325 -7.60 -4.99 -31.02
C LYS A 325 -7.56 -4.29 -29.64
N GLY A 326 -6.36 -4.19 -29.05
CA GLY A 326 -6.15 -3.57 -27.74
C GLY A 326 -6.47 -4.46 -26.53
N LYS A 327 -6.81 -5.74 -26.77
CA LYS A 327 -7.01 -6.74 -25.72
C LYS A 327 -5.90 -7.80 -25.80
N GLU A 328 -5.49 -8.29 -24.62
CA GLU A 328 -4.59 -9.42 -24.52
C GLU A 328 -5.37 -10.71 -24.79
N VAL A 329 -4.90 -11.51 -25.74
CA VAL A 329 -5.45 -12.83 -26.10
C VAL A 329 -4.34 -13.83 -26.01
N TRP A 330 -4.60 -14.96 -25.38
CA TRP A 330 -3.65 -16.07 -25.28
C TRP A 330 -3.86 -17.03 -26.44
N LEU A 331 -2.81 -17.24 -27.24
CA LEU A 331 -2.81 -18.17 -28.37
C LEU A 331 -1.73 -19.23 -28.16
N PRO A 332 -1.94 -20.45 -28.70
CA PRO A 332 -0.86 -21.44 -28.80
C PRO A 332 0.36 -20.84 -29.51
N GLU A 333 1.55 -21.11 -28.99
CA GLU A 333 2.79 -20.56 -29.53
C GLU A 333 2.92 -20.79 -31.04
N LYS A 334 2.45 -21.92 -31.51
CA LYS A 334 2.45 -22.30 -32.94
C LYS A 334 1.55 -21.39 -33.80
N GLU A 335 0.50 -20.80 -33.20
CA GLU A 335 -0.47 -19.93 -33.88
C GLU A 335 -0.10 -18.46 -33.72
N ALA A 336 0.75 -18.11 -32.79
CA ALA A 336 1.18 -16.75 -32.52
C ALA A 336 2.00 -16.13 -33.68
N GLY A 337 2.71 -16.93 -34.48
CA GLY A 337 3.22 -16.65 -35.83
C GLY A 337 3.73 -15.24 -36.11
N GLY A 338 4.67 -14.68 -35.29
CA GLY A 338 5.24 -13.35 -35.50
C GLY A 338 4.37 -12.17 -35.08
N ARG A 339 3.22 -12.40 -34.41
CA ARG A 339 2.41 -11.35 -33.79
C ARG A 339 3.16 -10.75 -32.60
N LYS A 340 2.99 -9.44 -32.34
CA LYS A 340 3.62 -8.79 -31.19
C LYS A 340 3.17 -9.46 -29.90
N ILE A 341 4.13 -9.96 -29.15
CA ILE A 341 3.96 -10.45 -27.77
C ILE A 341 3.53 -9.24 -26.90
N ALA A 342 2.50 -9.41 -26.10
CA ALA A 342 1.96 -8.35 -25.23
C ALA A 342 2.89 -8.05 -24.07
#